data_67722cfe9844a7eceec65c084282d07f
#
_entry.id   67722cfe9844a7eceec65c084282d07f
#
_cell.length_a   1.000
_cell.length_b   1.000
_cell.length_c   1.000
_cell.angle_alpha   90.00
_cell.angle_beta   90.00
_cell.angle_gamma   90.00
#
_symmetry.space_group_name_H-M   'P 1'
#
loop_
_entity.id
_entity.type
_entity.pdbx_description
1 polymer ?
#
loop_
_entity_poly.entity_id
_entity_poly.type
_entity_poly.pdbx_seq_one_letter_code
_entity_poly.pdbx_strand_id
1 'polypeptide(L)'
;MKPKSKVLIIAGSDSSGGAGIQADIKTITSLGSYAMTAVTAITIQNTTGVKSIVSIEPKKILDQIIFTCKDIKPDAIKIGMLHSSNVINFVINSIDRIKVKKIILDPVMIAKGGAKLINKRAIKTLQKNLIKKITLITPNIPEAEILTNTRIKNIDDMIFAANILLKFGAKNVLVKGGHLKNKIIPDVFVSKKEIKIFRNKKITTKNTHGTGCTLSSAITTFFSCGKPLKKSCELAIKYVNHSIRSNLNYGKGHGPVNHLNSIKIKKIFR
;
A
#
# COMPACT_ATOMS: atom_id res chain seq x y z
N MET A 1 1.50 3.72 -26.41
CA MET A 1 0.51 4.43 -25.54
C MET A 1 1.27 5.23 -24.50
N LYS A 2 1.01 6.54 -24.36
CA LYS A 2 1.68 7.40 -23.37
C LYS A 2 1.13 7.08 -21.97
N PRO A 3 1.96 6.97 -20.91
CA PRO A 3 1.50 6.79 -19.54
C PRO A 3 0.57 7.93 -19.07
N LYS A 4 -0.49 7.57 -18.33
CA LYS A 4 -1.51 8.52 -17.87
C LYS A 4 -1.05 9.38 -16.71
N SER A 5 -0.14 8.89 -15.89
CA SER A 5 0.45 9.58 -14.74
C SER A 5 1.78 8.94 -14.33
N LYS A 6 2.51 9.59 -13.42
CA LYS A 6 3.79 9.14 -12.88
C LYS A 6 3.64 8.97 -11.36
N VAL A 7 3.94 7.80 -10.85
CA VAL A 7 3.82 7.47 -9.43
C VAL A 7 5.18 7.09 -8.87
N LEU A 8 5.61 7.77 -7.80
CA LEU A 8 6.78 7.38 -7.03
C LEU A 8 6.38 6.35 -5.96
N ILE A 9 7.05 5.23 -5.93
CA ILE A 9 6.94 4.19 -4.92
C ILE A 9 8.10 4.33 -3.94
N ILE A 10 7.80 4.37 -2.63
CA ILE A 10 8.80 4.35 -1.56
C ILE A 10 8.48 3.12 -0.71
N ALA A 11 9.18 2.01 -0.93
CA ALA A 11 8.86 0.73 -0.28
C ALA A 11 10.03 -0.25 -0.30
N GLY A 12 9.89 -1.34 0.45
CA GLY A 12 10.81 -2.48 0.41
C GLY A 12 10.63 -3.34 -0.83
N SER A 13 11.69 -4.03 -1.21
CA SER A 13 11.72 -4.99 -2.31
C SER A 13 11.38 -6.39 -1.80
N ASP A 14 10.48 -7.09 -2.47
CA ASP A 14 10.12 -8.49 -2.24
C ASP A 14 10.72 -9.35 -3.36
N SER A 15 11.75 -10.16 -3.03
CA SER A 15 12.45 -11.01 -4.00
C SER A 15 11.53 -12.06 -4.68
N SER A 16 10.41 -12.45 -4.03
CA SER A 16 9.42 -13.34 -4.63
C SER A 16 8.53 -12.66 -5.67
N GLY A 17 8.56 -11.32 -5.72
CA GLY A 17 7.79 -10.54 -6.68
C GLY A 17 6.31 -10.36 -6.35
N GLY A 18 5.82 -10.89 -5.21
CA GLY A 18 4.40 -10.90 -4.85
C GLY A 18 3.92 -9.64 -4.14
N ALA A 19 4.80 -8.95 -3.43
CA ALA A 19 4.50 -7.74 -2.66
C ALA A 19 5.54 -6.64 -2.90
N GLY A 20 5.62 -5.64 -2.01
CA GLY A 20 6.60 -4.58 -2.07
C GLY A 20 6.60 -3.82 -3.39
N ILE A 21 7.76 -3.27 -3.76
CA ILE A 21 7.90 -2.49 -5.00
C ILE A 21 7.54 -3.29 -6.25
N GLN A 22 7.71 -4.61 -6.25
CA GLN A 22 7.39 -5.46 -7.38
C GLN A 22 5.88 -5.52 -7.64
N ALA A 23 5.07 -5.71 -6.61
CA ALA A 23 3.61 -5.64 -6.73
C ALA A 23 3.15 -4.23 -7.10
N ASP A 24 3.80 -3.21 -6.54
CA ASP A 24 3.49 -1.80 -6.81
C ASP A 24 3.76 -1.44 -8.28
N ILE A 25 4.94 -1.78 -8.82
CA ILE A 25 5.30 -1.57 -10.24
C ILE A 25 4.30 -2.29 -11.15
N LYS A 26 4.04 -3.59 -10.91
CA LYS A 26 3.09 -4.38 -11.70
C LYS A 26 1.71 -3.74 -11.72
N THR A 27 1.22 -3.28 -10.56
CA THR A 27 -0.09 -2.63 -10.43
C THR A 27 -0.16 -1.32 -11.21
N ILE A 28 0.80 -0.42 -10.98
CA ILE A 28 0.83 0.90 -11.60
C ILE A 28 0.93 0.78 -13.12
N THR A 29 1.81 -0.12 -13.60
CA THR A 29 2.01 -0.37 -15.04
C THR A 29 0.79 -0.99 -15.68
N SER A 30 0.16 -2.00 -15.03
CA SER A 30 -1.05 -2.63 -15.57
C SER A 30 -2.25 -1.68 -15.66
N LEU A 31 -2.26 -0.63 -14.84
CA LEU A 31 -3.27 0.44 -14.87
C LEU A 31 -2.91 1.60 -15.83
N GLY A 32 -1.79 1.49 -16.56
CA GLY A 32 -1.39 2.41 -17.63
C GLY A 32 -0.66 3.66 -17.14
N SER A 33 0.03 3.59 -16.00
CA SER A 33 0.86 4.69 -15.46
C SER A 33 2.33 4.28 -15.37
N TYR A 34 3.21 5.27 -15.21
CA TYR A 34 4.64 5.10 -15.08
C TYR A 34 5.03 4.96 -13.61
N ALA A 35 5.80 3.93 -13.27
CA ALA A 35 6.25 3.64 -11.92
C ALA A 35 7.72 4.02 -11.74
N MET A 36 8.02 4.87 -10.74
CA MET A 36 9.36 5.17 -10.25
C MET A 36 9.54 4.61 -8.86
N THR A 37 10.75 4.27 -8.44
CA THR A 37 10.99 3.61 -7.16
C THR A 37 12.09 4.25 -6.33
N ALA A 38 11.90 4.24 -5.00
CA ALA A 38 12.94 4.41 -4.00
C ALA A 38 12.87 3.21 -3.05
N VAL A 39 13.89 2.37 -3.08
CA VAL A 39 13.96 1.12 -2.31
C VAL A 39 14.35 1.42 -0.87
N THR A 40 13.54 1.00 0.11
CA THR A 40 13.79 1.23 1.54
C THR A 40 14.50 0.07 2.23
N ALA A 41 14.32 -1.15 1.73
CA ALA A 41 14.96 -2.37 2.19
C ALA A 41 14.85 -3.45 1.12
N ILE A 42 15.72 -4.46 1.20
CA ILE A 42 15.63 -5.67 0.38
C ILE A 42 15.25 -6.81 1.30
N THR A 43 14.18 -7.55 1.00
CA THR A 43 13.82 -8.76 1.72
C THR A 43 14.27 -9.99 0.97
N ILE A 44 14.85 -10.95 1.68
CA ILE A 44 15.07 -12.31 1.19
C ILE A 44 13.80 -13.08 1.57
N GLN A 45 12.90 -13.17 0.62
CA GLN A 45 11.51 -13.59 0.84
C GLN A 45 11.02 -14.53 -0.25
N ASN A 46 10.14 -15.46 0.13
CA ASN A 46 9.38 -16.30 -0.78
C ASN A 46 7.92 -16.42 -0.29
N THR A 47 7.13 -17.30 -0.91
CA THR A 47 5.71 -17.47 -0.56
C THR A 47 5.47 -18.05 0.83
N THR A 48 6.49 -18.65 1.46
CA THR A 48 6.38 -19.26 2.80
C THR A 48 6.80 -18.32 3.92
N GLY A 49 7.59 -17.25 3.63
CA GLY A 49 8.00 -16.28 4.64
C GLY A 49 9.19 -15.41 4.25
N VAL A 50 9.66 -14.63 5.22
CA VAL A 50 10.83 -13.74 5.12
C VAL A 50 11.98 -14.37 5.88
N LYS A 51 13.09 -14.64 5.19
CA LYS A 51 14.33 -15.19 5.77
C LYS A 51 15.15 -14.09 6.43
N SER A 52 15.31 -12.94 5.75
CA SER A 52 16.06 -11.80 6.29
C SER A 52 15.70 -10.50 5.58
N ILE A 53 16.10 -9.39 6.19
CA ILE A 53 15.86 -8.03 5.68
C ILE A 53 17.20 -7.29 5.68
N VAL A 54 17.56 -6.73 4.54
CA VAL A 54 18.70 -5.83 4.38
C VAL A 54 18.20 -4.41 4.26
N SER A 55 18.52 -3.58 5.25
CA SER A 55 18.14 -2.17 5.28
C SER A 55 18.96 -1.35 4.31
N ILE A 56 18.32 -0.46 3.55
CA ILE A 56 19.03 0.59 2.79
C ILE A 56 19.33 1.75 3.74
N GLU A 57 20.51 2.32 3.63
CA GLU A 57 20.92 3.50 4.40
C GLU A 57 19.92 4.65 4.19
N PRO A 58 19.42 5.31 5.26
CA PRO A 58 18.38 6.34 5.15
C PRO A 58 18.75 7.50 4.21
N LYS A 59 20.03 7.92 4.18
CA LYS A 59 20.51 8.94 3.27
C LYS A 59 20.39 8.50 1.81
N LYS A 60 20.69 7.24 1.50
CA LYS A 60 20.56 6.69 0.15
C LYS A 60 19.11 6.63 -0.33
N ILE A 61 18.17 6.41 0.60
CA ILE A 61 16.72 6.48 0.30
C ILE A 61 16.34 7.93 -0.06
N LEU A 62 16.78 8.92 0.73
CA LEU A 62 16.60 10.33 0.42
C LEU A 62 17.16 10.67 -0.96
N ASP A 63 18.40 10.24 -1.25
CA ASP A 63 19.09 10.53 -2.50
C ASP A 63 18.32 9.93 -3.70
N GLN A 64 17.83 8.68 -3.61
CA GLN A 64 16.97 8.06 -4.62
C GLN A 64 15.75 8.93 -4.91
N ILE A 65 15.04 9.37 -3.85
CA ILE A 65 13.82 10.17 -3.98
C ILE A 65 14.12 11.51 -4.64
N ILE A 66 15.10 12.26 -4.10
CA ILE A 66 15.38 13.61 -4.55
C ILE A 66 15.95 13.62 -5.96
N PHE A 67 16.91 12.73 -6.26
CA PHE A 67 17.55 12.66 -7.58
C PHE A 67 16.54 12.29 -8.67
N THR A 68 15.71 11.26 -8.42
CA THR A 68 14.66 10.87 -9.36
C THR A 68 13.62 11.98 -9.56
N CYS A 69 13.17 12.63 -8.46
CA CYS A 69 12.11 13.64 -8.54
C CYS A 69 12.57 14.98 -9.14
N LYS A 70 13.88 15.27 -9.14
CA LYS A 70 14.44 16.43 -9.84
C LYS A 70 14.23 16.32 -11.35
N ASP A 71 14.34 15.12 -11.89
CA ASP A 71 14.19 14.84 -13.33
C ASP A 71 12.73 14.53 -13.68
N ILE A 72 12.15 13.52 -13.03
CA ILE A 72 10.79 13.08 -13.31
C ILE A 72 9.88 13.45 -12.12
N LYS A 73 9.13 14.53 -12.26
CA LYS A 73 8.19 14.98 -11.22
C LYS A 73 7.02 14.02 -11.08
N PRO A 74 6.80 13.37 -9.91
CA PRO A 74 5.67 12.47 -9.70
C PRO A 74 4.35 13.22 -9.50
N ASP A 75 3.26 12.64 -10.01
CA ASP A 75 1.89 13.12 -9.80
C ASP A 75 1.32 12.66 -8.46
N ALA A 76 1.83 11.52 -7.94
CA ALA A 76 1.48 10.97 -6.62
C ALA A 76 2.61 10.11 -6.06
N ILE A 77 2.55 9.85 -4.75
CA ILE A 77 3.48 8.99 -4.02
C ILE A 77 2.71 7.86 -3.36
N LYS A 78 3.20 6.63 -3.52
CA LYS A 78 2.81 5.48 -2.70
C LYS A 78 3.93 5.17 -1.72
N ILE A 79 3.61 5.12 -0.43
CA ILE A 79 4.54 4.71 0.61
C ILE A 79 4.10 3.33 1.12
N GLY A 80 5.04 2.39 1.19
CA GLY A 80 4.85 1.06 1.76
C GLY A 80 5.69 0.86 3.02
N MET A 81 6.44 -0.24 3.06
CA MET A 81 7.28 -0.63 4.21
C MET A 81 8.37 0.41 4.52
N LEU A 82 8.36 0.92 5.77
CA LEU A 82 9.39 1.77 6.36
C LEU A 82 9.84 1.16 7.68
N HIS A 83 10.99 0.50 7.71
CA HIS A 83 11.40 -0.40 8.80
C HIS A 83 11.92 0.31 10.06
N SER A 84 12.33 1.59 9.99
CA SER A 84 12.93 2.31 11.12
C SER A 84 12.51 3.77 11.22
N SER A 85 12.64 4.34 12.43
CA SER A 85 12.37 5.78 12.68
C SER A 85 13.22 6.69 11.81
N ASN A 86 14.49 6.33 11.59
CA ASN A 86 15.40 7.12 10.74
C ASN A 86 14.91 7.15 9.30
N VAL A 87 14.54 5.98 8.73
CA VAL A 87 13.97 5.91 7.37
C VAL A 87 12.72 6.78 7.27
N ILE A 88 11.80 6.70 8.26
CA ILE A 88 10.58 7.52 8.28
C ILE A 88 10.93 9.02 8.26
N ASN A 89 11.89 9.46 9.07
CA ASN A 89 12.28 10.87 9.13
C ASN A 89 12.91 11.35 7.81
N PHE A 90 13.76 10.55 7.18
CA PHE A 90 14.33 10.87 5.87
C PHE A 90 13.27 10.91 4.76
N VAL A 91 12.28 10.00 4.79
CA VAL A 91 11.14 10.04 3.87
C VAL A 91 10.30 11.29 4.08
N ILE A 92 10.01 11.70 5.32
CA ILE A 92 9.31 12.96 5.62
C ILE A 92 10.07 14.15 5.05
N ASN A 93 11.39 14.24 5.28
CA ASN A 93 12.23 15.29 4.73
C ASN A 93 12.15 15.35 3.19
N SER A 94 12.16 14.17 2.55
CA SER A 94 12.02 14.06 1.09
C SER A 94 10.66 14.60 0.61
N ILE A 95 9.57 14.20 1.27
CA ILE A 95 8.21 14.64 0.95
C ILE A 95 8.09 16.18 1.03
N ASP A 96 8.66 16.78 2.07
CA ASP A 96 8.61 18.23 2.28
C ASP A 96 9.37 18.99 1.17
N ARG A 97 10.45 18.40 0.64
CA ARG A 97 11.25 18.98 -0.46
C ARG A 97 10.56 18.86 -1.82
N ILE A 98 9.97 17.70 -2.14
CA ILE A 98 9.39 17.46 -3.46
C ILE A 98 7.96 18.01 -3.62
N LYS A 99 7.30 18.42 -2.53
CA LYS A 99 6.00 19.13 -2.49
C LYS A 99 4.84 18.41 -3.22
N VAL A 100 4.86 17.08 -3.31
CA VAL A 100 3.75 16.29 -3.87
C VAL A 100 2.61 16.19 -2.87
N LYS A 101 1.38 16.52 -3.31
CA LYS A 101 0.20 16.57 -2.42
C LYS A 101 -0.56 15.24 -2.32
N LYS A 102 -0.46 14.38 -3.32
CA LYS A 102 -1.18 13.09 -3.39
C LYS A 102 -0.29 11.97 -2.83
N ILE A 103 -0.45 11.65 -1.54
CA ILE A 103 0.40 10.69 -0.84
C ILE A 103 -0.47 9.63 -0.19
N ILE A 104 -0.27 8.36 -0.58
CA ILE A 104 -0.98 7.21 -0.03
C ILE A 104 0.00 6.37 0.78
N LEU A 105 -0.33 6.09 2.04
CA LEU A 105 0.46 5.26 2.96
C LEU A 105 -0.23 3.91 3.18
N ASP A 106 0.43 2.84 2.82
CA ASP A 106 0.14 1.48 3.27
C ASP A 106 1.07 1.19 4.46
N PRO A 107 0.57 1.20 5.71
CA PRO A 107 1.42 1.12 6.91
C PRO A 107 1.85 -0.31 7.20
N VAL A 108 2.60 -0.93 6.29
CA VAL A 108 3.00 -2.33 6.38
C VAL A 108 3.83 -2.57 7.65
N MET A 109 3.31 -3.40 8.57
CA MET A 109 3.96 -3.70 9.84
C MET A 109 4.38 -5.16 9.98
N ILE A 110 3.67 -6.07 9.32
CA ILE A 110 3.87 -7.50 9.41
C ILE A 110 3.82 -8.09 8.01
N ALA A 111 4.81 -8.89 7.66
CA ALA A 111 4.81 -9.65 6.42
C ALA A 111 3.73 -10.74 6.44
N LYS A 112 3.31 -11.24 5.27
CA LYS A 112 2.28 -12.30 5.16
C LYS A 112 2.64 -13.56 5.95
N GLY A 113 3.91 -13.86 6.13
CA GLY A 113 4.44 -14.97 6.95
C GLY A 113 4.57 -14.65 8.45
N GLY A 114 4.04 -13.53 8.96
CA GLY A 114 4.07 -13.16 10.38
C GLY A 114 5.34 -12.41 10.83
N ALA A 115 6.35 -12.25 9.98
CA ALA A 115 7.57 -11.54 10.34
C ALA A 115 7.29 -10.04 10.59
N LYS A 116 7.77 -9.51 11.72
CA LYS A 116 7.68 -8.09 12.04
C LYS A 116 8.63 -7.28 11.15
N LEU A 117 8.10 -6.29 10.45
CA LEU A 117 8.83 -5.44 9.50
C LEU A 117 9.16 -4.05 10.06
N ILE A 118 8.62 -3.70 11.23
CA ILE A 118 8.77 -2.39 11.87
C ILE A 118 8.88 -2.54 13.38
N ASN A 119 9.68 -1.72 14.02
CA ASN A 119 9.82 -1.72 15.48
C ASN A 119 8.88 -0.70 16.17
N LYS A 120 8.70 -0.82 17.51
CA LYS A 120 7.81 0.05 18.29
C LYS A 120 8.16 1.54 18.17
N ARG A 121 9.45 1.89 18.11
CA ARG A 121 9.91 3.28 17.96
C ARG A 121 9.49 3.85 16.61
N ALA A 122 9.64 3.09 15.54
CA ALA A 122 9.21 3.50 14.21
C ALA A 122 7.69 3.67 14.09
N ILE A 123 6.89 2.81 14.75
CA ILE A 123 5.43 2.97 14.83
C ILE A 123 5.07 4.32 15.47
N LYS A 124 5.71 4.67 16.62
CA LYS A 124 5.50 5.98 17.27
C LYS A 124 5.88 7.15 16.35
N THR A 125 6.98 7.03 15.61
CA THR A 125 7.41 8.08 14.65
C THR A 125 6.42 8.21 13.50
N LEU A 126 5.91 7.10 12.98
CA LEU A 126 4.87 7.07 11.96
C LEU A 126 3.59 7.78 12.43
N GLN A 127 3.10 7.45 13.63
CA GLN A 127 1.92 8.07 14.25
C GLN A 127 2.08 9.58 14.42
N LYS A 128 3.21 10.02 15.02
CA LYS A 128 3.42 11.43 15.39
C LYS A 128 3.76 12.33 14.20
N ASN A 129 4.52 11.81 13.23
CA ASN A 129 5.18 12.64 12.22
C ASN A 129 4.69 12.39 10.79
N LEU A 130 4.52 11.12 10.37
CA LEU A 130 4.20 10.82 8.98
C LEU A 130 2.69 10.91 8.69
N ILE A 131 1.83 10.43 9.59
CA ILE A 131 0.37 10.37 9.35
C ILE A 131 -0.21 11.74 8.98
N LYS A 132 0.24 12.82 9.57
CA LYS A 132 -0.23 14.18 9.27
C LYS A 132 0.19 14.73 7.90
N LYS A 133 1.14 14.07 7.23
CA LYS A 133 1.67 14.49 5.91
C LYS A 133 0.95 13.81 4.74
N ILE A 134 0.17 12.74 5.00
CA ILE A 134 -0.41 11.91 3.96
C ILE A 134 -1.85 12.29 3.61
N THR A 135 -2.27 11.88 2.41
CA THR A 135 -3.65 12.08 1.94
C THR A 135 -4.57 10.96 2.40
N LEU A 136 -4.09 9.70 2.38
CA LEU A 136 -4.84 8.53 2.78
C LEU A 136 -3.90 7.51 3.43
N ILE A 137 -4.33 6.92 4.55
CA ILE A 137 -3.71 5.73 5.13
C ILE A 137 -4.63 4.51 4.94
N THR A 138 -4.03 3.34 4.59
CA THR A 138 -4.79 2.12 4.26
C THR A 138 -4.44 0.94 5.18
N PRO A 139 -4.63 1.02 6.51
CA PRO A 139 -4.31 -0.08 7.41
C PRO A 139 -5.27 -1.26 7.23
N ASN A 140 -4.77 -2.49 7.38
CA ASN A 140 -5.60 -3.64 7.69
C ASN A 140 -5.98 -3.65 9.17
N ILE A 141 -6.83 -4.60 9.62
CA ILE A 141 -7.30 -4.65 11.01
C ILE A 141 -6.13 -4.76 12.00
N PRO A 142 -5.18 -5.72 11.90
CA PRO A 142 -4.03 -5.76 12.80
C PRO A 142 -3.19 -4.48 12.83
N GLU A 143 -2.98 -3.85 11.68
CA GLU A 143 -2.25 -2.58 11.58
C GLU A 143 -3.02 -1.43 12.25
N ALA A 144 -4.34 -1.37 12.05
CA ALA A 144 -5.20 -0.38 12.68
C ALA A 144 -5.21 -0.56 14.22
N GLU A 145 -5.35 -1.79 14.72
CA GLU A 145 -5.28 -2.11 16.15
C GLU A 145 -3.95 -1.66 16.77
N ILE A 146 -2.83 -1.94 16.10
CA ILE A 146 -1.50 -1.51 16.56
C ILE A 146 -1.38 0.02 16.58
N LEU A 147 -1.87 0.68 15.52
CA LEU A 147 -1.79 2.14 15.39
C LEU A 147 -2.68 2.87 16.39
N THR A 148 -3.83 2.32 16.72
CA THR A 148 -4.83 3.01 17.56
C THR A 148 -4.89 2.50 18.99
N ASN A 149 -4.19 1.41 19.29
CA ASN A 149 -4.26 0.66 20.55
C ASN A 149 -5.71 0.27 20.91
N THR A 150 -6.47 -0.19 19.90
CA THR A 150 -7.87 -0.63 20.06
C THR A 150 -8.03 -2.06 19.58
N ARG A 151 -9.15 -2.72 19.91
CA ARG A 151 -9.56 -3.99 19.35
C ARG A 151 -10.65 -3.77 18.32
N ILE A 152 -10.57 -4.50 17.19
CA ILE A 152 -11.51 -4.36 16.06
C ILE A 152 -12.18 -5.70 15.78
N LYS A 153 -13.48 -5.78 16.06
CA LYS A 153 -14.30 -7.00 15.88
C LYS A 153 -15.40 -6.83 14.83
N ASN A 154 -15.81 -5.59 14.56
CA ASN A 154 -16.94 -5.24 13.71
C ASN A 154 -16.69 -3.90 12.96
N ILE A 155 -17.69 -3.47 12.20
CA ILE A 155 -17.61 -2.24 11.39
C ILE A 155 -17.51 -0.98 12.27
N ASP A 156 -18.21 -0.95 13.40
CA ASP A 156 -18.22 0.21 14.29
C ASP A 156 -16.85 0.40 14.93
N ASP A 157 -16.18 -0.69 15.30
CA ASP A 157 -14.79 -0.65 15.78
C ASP A 157 -13.83 -0.17 14.68
N MET A 158 -14.06 -0.55 13.41
CA MET A 158 -13.28 -0.05 12.28
C MET A 158 -13.46 1.47 12.11
N ILE A 159 -14.69 1.96 12.23
CA ILE A 159 -14.99 3.41 12.17
C ILE A 159 -14.33 4.13 13.35
N PHE A 160 -14.41 3.57 14.55
CA PHE A 160 -13.78 4.13 15.75
C PHE A 160 -12.26 4.25 15.58
N ALA A 161 -11.59 3.18 15.16
CA ALA A 161 -10.15 3.18 14.89
C ALA A 161 -9.78 4.20 13.80
N ALA A 162 -10.57 4.29 12.72
CA ALA A 162 -10.37 5.29 11.67
C ALA A 162 -10.45 6.72 12.21
N ASN A 163 -11.41 7.02 13.10
CA ASN A 163 -11.55 8.32 13.74
C ASN A 163 -10.33 8.67 14.63
N ILE A 164 -9.74 7.70 15.31
CA ILE A 164 -8.48 7.91 16.05
C ILE A 164 -7.35 8.30 15.08
N LEU A 165 -7.24 7.63 13.93
CA LEU A 165 -6.24 7.97 12.92
C LEU A 165 -6.47 9.37 12.31
N LEU A 166 -7.72 9.81 12.16
CA LEU A 166 -8.04 11.19 11.78
C LEU A 166 -7.57 12.19 12.85
N LYS A 167 -7.73 11.85 14.16
CA LYS A 167 -7.21 12.68 15.28
C LYS A 167 -5.67 12.75 15.27
N PHE A 168 -4.97 11.71 14.80
CA PHE A 168 -3.51 11.74 14.59
C PHE A 168 -3.10 12.60 13.38
N GLY A 169 -4.05 13.16 12.65
CA GLY A 169 -3.82 14.08 11.53
C GLY A 169 -3.94 13.47 10.14
N ALA A 170 -4.35 12.20 10.01
CA ALA A 170 -4.70 11.65 8.70
C ALA A 170 -5.84 12.45 8.06
N LYS A 171 -5.75 12.74 6.75
CA LYS A 171 -6.83 13.43 6.05
C LYS A 171 -7.99 12.48 5.72
N ASN A 172 -7.67 11.24 5.37
CA ASN A 172 -8.61 10.17 5.07
C ASN A 172 -8.02 8.84 5.52
N VAL A 173 -8.89 7.89 5.84
CA VAL A 173 -8.53 6.53 6.29
C VAL A 173 -9.34 5.51 5.51
N LEU A 174 -8.70 4.41 5.08
CA LEU A 174 -9.38 3.22 4.54
C LEU A 174 -8.96 2.01 5.38
N VAL A 175 -9.79 1.58 6.33
CA VAL A 175 -9.54 0.36 7.10
C VAL A 175 -9.98 -0.85 6.28
N LYS A 176 -9.03 -1.77 6.01
CA LYS A 176 -9.25 -2.99 5.21
C LYS A 176 -9.82 -4.12 6.08
N GLY A 177 -11.05 -4.59 5.79
CA GLY A 177 -11.76 -5.57 6.60
C GLY A 177 -11.46 -7.04 6.32
N GLY A 178 -10.49 -7.34 5.45
CA GLY A 178 -10.19 -8.71 4.99
C GLY A 178 -9.85 -9.74 6.08
N HIS A 179 -9.57 -9.31 7.32
CA HIS A 179 -9.30 -10.16 8.49
C HIS A 179 -10.57 -10.54 9.26
N LEU A 180 -11.72 -9.91 8.99
CA LEU A 180 -12.98 -10.32 9.59
C LEU A 180 -13.43 -11.70 9.05
N LYS A 181 -14.06 -12.49 9.92
CA LYS A 181 -14.53 -13.85 9.57
C LYS A 181 -15.84 -13.85 8.75
N ASN A 182 -16.26 -12.75 8.18
CA ASN A 182 -17.52 -12.57 7.48
C ASN A 182 -17.48 -13.07 6.03
N LYS A 183 -18.60 -13.55 5.50
CA LYS A 183 -18.77 -13.87 4.06
C LYS A 183 -18.69 -12.62 3.17
N ILE A 184 -19.04 -11.47 3.73
CA ILE A 184 -18.93 -10.16 3.09
C ILE A 184 -17.85 -9.36 3.82
N ILE A 185 -16.81 -8.95 3.09
CA ILE A 185 -15.71 -8.14 3.61
C ILE A 185 -16.11 -6.67 3.52
N PRO A 186 -16.15 -5.93 4.64
CA PRO A 186 -16.32 -4.48 4.63
C PRO A 186 -14.93 -3.81 4.57
N ASP A 187 -14.72 -2.89 3.63
CA ASP A 187 -13.63 -1.92 3.70
C ASP A 187 -14.24 -0.56 4.04
N VAL A 188 -13.74 0.09 5.10
CA VAL A 188 -14.36 1.29 5.68
C VAL A 188 -13.50 2.52 5.37
N PHE A 189 -14.02 3.39 4.51
CA PHE A 189 -13.42 4.71 4.22
C PHE A 189 -14.02 5.75 5.15
N VAL A 190 -13.18 6.52 5.84
CA VAL A 190 -13.58 7.60 6.74
C VAL A 190 -12.79 8.87 6.41
N SER A 191 -13.49 9.97 6.33
CA SER A 191 -12.96 11.33 6.22
C SER A 191 -13.70 12.27 7.17
N LYS A 192 -13.25 13.52 7.30
CA LYS A 192 -14.00 14.54 8.06
C LYS A 192 -15.41 14.81 7.51
N LYS A 193 -15.68 14.45 6.22
CA LYS A 193 -16.94 14.79 5.53
C LYS A 193 -17.90 13.62 5.43
N GLU A 194 -17.39 12.40 5.38
CA GLU A 194 -18.22 11.23 5.07
C GLU A 194 -17.60 9.93 5.58
N ILE A 195 -18.47 8.95 5.78
CA ILE A 195 -18.12 7.53 6.00
C ILE A 195 -18.71 6.75 4.82
N LYS A 196 -17.88 5.88 4.21
CA LYS A 196 -18.35 4.98 3.14
C LYS A 196 -17.88 3.56 3.42
N ILE A 197 -18.80 2.61 3.41
CA ILE A 197 -18.51 1.19 3.56
C ILE A 197 -18.61 0.54 2.18
N PHE A 198 -17.49 -0.05 1.72
CA PHE A 198 -17.45 -0.88 0.53
C PHE A 198 -17.64 -2.34 0.96
N ARG A 199 -18.63 -3.02 0.39
CA ARG A 199 -18.95 -4.42 0.71
C ARG A 199 -18.63 -5.32 -0.47
N ASN A 200 -17.81 -6.34 -0.26
CA ASN A 200 -17.37 -7.27 -1.28
C ASN A 200 -17.53 -8.71 -0.79
N LYS A 201 -17.92 -9.64 -1.67
CA LYS A 201 -17.92 -11.08 -1.34
C LYS A 201 -16.50 -11.54 -1.07
N LYS A 202 -16.29 -12.32 0.00
CA LYS A 202 -15.00 -12.92 0.31
C LYS A 202 -14.64 -13.94 -0.77
N ILE A 203 -13.43 -13.82 -1.30
CA ILE A 203 -12.87 -14.76 -2.26
C ILE A 203 -11.99 -15.73 -1.48
N THR A 204 -12.35 -17.00 -1.48
CA THR A 204 -11.57 -18.06 -0.82
C THR A 204 -10.41 -18.46 -1.73
N THR A 205 -9.19 -18.07 -1.35
CA THR A 205 -7.97 -18.37 -2.09
C THR A 205 -6.74 -18.30 -1.19
N LYS A 206 -5.69 -19.06 -1.52
CA LYS A 206 -4.36 -18.94 -0.91
C LYS A 206 -3.52 -17.81 -1.54
N ASN A 207 -3.90 -17.31 -2.73
CA ASN A 207 -3.15 -16.31 -3.50
C ASN A 207 -3.49 -14.89 -3.03
N THR A 208 -3.09 -14.55 -1.82
CA THR A 208 -3.38 -13.25 -1.18
C THR A 208 -2.14 -12.43 -0.87
N HIS A 209 -0.94 -12.92 -1.27
CA HIS A 209 0.32 -12.20 -1.07
C HIS A 209 0.35 -10.95 -1.94
N GLY A 210 0.61 -9.79 -1.31
CA GLY A 210 0.66 -8.49 -1.97
C GLY A 210 -0.68 -7.79 -2.19
N THR A 211 -1.81 -8.32 -1.69
CA THR A 211 -3.13 -7.66 -1.83
C THR A 211 -3.15 -6.24 -1.27
N GLY A 212 -2.50 -5.99 -0.12
CA GLY A 212 -2.39 -4.66 0.48
C GLY A 212 -1.60 -3.69 -0.40
N CYS A 213 -0.40 -4.10 -0.84
CA CYS A 213 0.44 -3.32 -1.74
C CYS A 213 -0.29 -3.02 -3.06
N THR A 214 -0.94 -4.03 -3.64
CA THR A 214 -1.74 -3.88 -4.87
C THR A 214 -2.89 -2.88 -4.68
N LEU A 215 -3.62 -2.96 -3.55
CA LEU A 215 -4.72 -2.03 -3.26
C LEU A 215 -4.23 -0.59 -3.16
N SER A 216 -3.22 -0.34 -2.33
CA SER A 216 -2.70 1.01 -2.10
C SER A 216 -2.09 1.60 -3.37
N SER A 217 -1.40 0.80 -4.20
CA SER A 217 -0.86 1.24 -5.49
C SER A 217 -1.94 1.50 -6.54
N ALA A 218 -2.99 0.70 -6.59
CA ALA A 218 -4.13 0.95 -7.46
C ALA A 218 -4.88 2.24 -7.06
N ILE A 219 -5.09 2.48 -5.74
CA ILE A 219 -5.66 3.74 -5.25
C ILE A 219 -4.79 4.91 -5.70
N THR A 220 -3.46 4.82 -5.48
CA THR A 220 -2.52 5.88 -5.86
C THR A 220 -2.59 6.16 -7.35
N THR A 221 -2.65 5.12 -8.19
CA THR A 221 -2.72 5.25 -9.65
C THR A 221 -4.02 5.91 -10.11
N PHE A 222 -5.18 5.46 -9.63
CA PHE A 222 -6.44 6.09 -10.01
C PHE A 222 -6.53 7.54 -9.53
N PHE A 223 -6.01 7.84 -8.33
CA PHE A 223 -5.99 9.17 -7.76
C PHE A 223 -5.00 10.09 -8.51
N SER A 224 -3.83 9.58 -8.92
CA SER A 224 -2.87 10.33 -9.75
C SER A 224 -3.44 10.68 -11.12
N CYS A 225 -4.28 9.81 -11.70
CA CYS A 225 -5.01 10.03 -12.94
C CYS A 225 -6.24 10.97 -12.79
N GLY A 226 -6.40 11.68 -11.66
CA GLY A 226 -7.45 12.68 -11.47
C GLY A 226 -8.80 12.13 -10.98
N LYS A 227 -8.94 10.84 -10.67
CA LYS A 227 -10.17 10.33 -10.07
C LYS A 227 -10.34 10.83 -8.63
N PRO A 228 -11.56 11.15 -8.16
CA PRO A 228 -11.81 11.47 -6.75
C PRO A 228 -11.33 10.34 -5.84
N LEU A 229 -10.80 10.67 -4.64
CA LEU A 229 -10.15 9.70 -3.75
C LEU A 229 -11.06 8.51 -3.39
N LYS A 230 -12.32 8.79 -2.98
CA LYS A 230 -13.33 7.75 -2.71
C LYS A 230 -13.58 6.83 -3.91
N LYS A 231 -13.66 7.40 -5.11
CA LYS A 231 -13.82 6.62 -6.35
C LYS A 231 -12.56 5.82 -6.66
N SER A 232 -11.39 6.35 -6.37
CA SER A 232 -10.12 5.62 -6.50
C SER A 232 -10.07 4.41 -5.57
N CYS A 233 -10.56 4.51 -4.33
CA CYS A 233 -10.70 3.38 -3.42
C CYS A 233 -11.65 2.30 -3.99
N GLU A 234 -12.84 2.70 -4.46
CA GLU A 234 -13.81 1.77 -5.07
C GLU A 234 -13.21 1.01 -6.26
N LEU A 235 -12.56 1.73 -7.18
CA LEU A 235 -11.95 1.13 -8.37
C LEU A 235 -10.79 0.20 -8.00
N ALA A 236 -9.98 0.57 -7.02
CA ALA A 236 -8.86 -0.24 -6.55
C ALA A 236 -9.34 -1.55 -5.87
N ILE A 237 -10.42 -1.49 -5.07
CA ILE A 237 -11.03 -2.69 -4.48
C ILE A 237 -11.53 -3.64 -5.58
N LYS A 238 -12.19 -3.12 -6.63
CA LYS A 238 -12.62 -3.92 -7.79
C LYS A 238 -11.43 -4.54 -8.52
N TYR A 239 -10.34 -3.78 -8.71
CA TYR A 239 -9.11 -4.26 -9.34
C TYR A 239 -8.49 -5.42 -8.54
N VAL A 240 -8.32 -5.26 -7.22
CA VAL A 240 -7.78 -6.32 -6.34
C VAL A 240 -8.66 -7.57 -6.38
N ASN A 241 -9.97 -7.42 -6.27
CA ASN A 241 -10.91 -8.54 -6.34
C ASN A 241 -10.82 -9.30 -7.67
N HIS A 242 -10.60 -8.58 -8.78
CA HIS A 242 -10.37 -9.20 -10.08
C HIS A 242 -9.02 -9.95 -10.13
N SER A 243 -7.95 -9.36 -9.60
CA SER A 243 -6.61 -9.94 -9.57
C SER A 243 -6.49 -11.18 -8.69
N ILE A 244 -7.30 -11.27 -7.62
CA ILE A 244 -7.31 -12.44 -6.71
C ILE A 244 -8.04 -13.66 -7.31
N ARG A 245 -9.02 -13.45 -8.20
CA ARG A 245 -9.86 -14.53 -8.74
C ARG A 245 -9.10 -15.55 -9.59
N SER A 246 -8.01 -15.15 -10.23
CA SER A 246 -7.19 -16.06 -11.03
C SER A 246 -6.07 -16.65 -10.17
N ASN A 247 -6.06 -17.96 -10.06
CA ASN A 247 -5.06 -18.71 -9.31
C ASN A 247 -3.79 -18.89 -10.14
N LEU A 248 -2.67 -18.27 -9.70
CA LEU A 248 -1.35 -18.53 -10.29
C LEU A 248 -0.73 -19.82 -9.75
N ASN A 249 -1.10 -20.22 -8.52
CA ASN A 249 -0.56 -21.40 -7.81
C ASN A 249 0.98 -21.42 -7.74
N TYR A 250 1.60 -20.25 -7.60
CA TYR A 250 3.05 -20.13 -7.46
C TYR A 250 3.49 -20.31 -6.01
N GLY A 251 4.45 -21.19 -5.80
CA GLY A 251 5.06 -21.47 -4.51
C GLY A 251 4.19 -22.33 -3.57
N LYS A 252 4.78 -22.73 -2.45
CA LYS A 252 4.16 -23.65 -1.47
C LYS A 252 3.32 -22.94 -0.40
N GLY A 253 3.51 -21.63 -0.21
CA GLY A 253 2.84 -20.81 0.80
C GLY A 253 1.71 -19.93 0.22
N HIS A 254 1.64 -18.68 0.70
CA HIS A 254 0.70 -17.70 0.16
C HIS A 254 1.16 -17.23 -1.22
N GLY A 255 0.45 -17.64 -2.28
CA GLY A 255 0.75 -17.23 -3.64
C GLY A 255 0.46 -15.75 -3.90
N PRO A 256 1.09 -15.15 -4.94
CA PRO A 256 0.87 -13.77 -5.31
C PRO A 256 -0.47 -13.55 -6.02
N VAL A 257 -0.96 -12.32 -6.00
CA VAL A 257 -2.10 -11.90 -6.85
C VAL A 257 -1.67 -11.82 -8.32
N ASN A 258 -2.60 -12.06 -9.25
CA ASN A 258 -2.34 -12.00 -10.68
C ASN A 258 -2.61 -10.61 -11.25
N HIS A 259 -1.55 -9.81 -11.37
CA HIS A 259 -1.64 -8.47 -11.95
C HIS A 259 -1.90 -8.48 -13.47
N LEU A 260 -1.53 -9.56 -14.18
CA LEU A 260 -1.76 -9.70 -15.62
C LEU A 260 -3.24 -9.84 -15.98
N ASN A 261 -4.07 -10.30 -15.04
CA ASN A 261 -5.50 -10.49 -15.25
C ASN A 261 -6.23 -9.20 -15.67
N SER A 262 -5.63 -8.04 -15.45
CA SER A 262 -6.18 -6.73 -15.82
C SER A 262 -5.60 -6.17 -17.11
N ILE A 263 -4.60 -6.84 -17.71
CA ILE A 263 -3.95 -6.40 -18.94
C ILE A 263 -4.66 -7.05 -20.13
N LYS A 264 -5.33 -6.25 -20.95
CA LYS A 264 -5.77 -6.70 -22.28
C LYS A 264 -4.54 -6.77 -23.19
N ILE A 265 -3.88 -7.92 -23.24
CA ILE A 265 -2.81 -8.16 -24.19
C ILE A 265 -3.44 -8.17 -25.59
N LYS A 266 -3.38 -7.04 -26.29
CA LYS A 266 -3.56 -7.03 -27.75
C LYS A 266 -2.37 -7.82 -28.32
N LYS A 267 -2.66 -8.99 -28.90
CA LYS A 267 -1.84 -9.83 -29.77
C LYS A 267 -0.44 -9.26 -30.13
N ILE A 268 0.53 -9.40 -29.21
CA ILE A 268 1.95 -9.11 -29.49
C ILE A 268 2.63 -10.35 -30.10
N PHE A 269 1.97 -11.51 -29.99
CA PHE A 269 2.47 -12.81 -30.45
C PHE A 269 1.58 -13.43 -31.54
N ARG A 270 1.26 -12.67 -32.60
CA ARG A 270 0.78 -13.22 -33.86
C ARG A 270 1.80 -13.01 -34.96
#